data_39bf1111d865a1b81cb1765f94d3928a
#
_entry.id   39bf1111d865a1b81cb1765f94d3928a
#
_cell.length_a   1.000
_cell.length_b   1.000
_cell.length_c   1.000
_cell.angle_alpha   90.00
_cell.angle_beta   90.00
_cell.angle_gamma   90.00
#
_symmetry.space_group_name_H-M   'P 1'
#
loop_
_entity.id
_entity.type
_entity.pdbx_description
1 polymer ?
#
loop_
_entity_poly.entity_id
_entity_poly.type
_entity_poly.pdbx_seq_one_letter_code
_entity_poly.pdbx_strand_id
1 'polypeptide(L)'
;MDAISLVFGTEKRGIDIPDVSPEFETNVPGIFIAGELGGMGLIRKAAEQGRQAIEVIRKRGGAGDHDHDVVIVGCGPAGLSAGLSAIESKLRYKLIEQEDSLGGAVFHYPRNKIAMTAPVKLALIGKVRFGEVQKEKLLAFWDQVVRKTGLQIGFRECMQAVDKDGDGFIVRTNRGAHRTRNVLLTMGRRGTPRKLEVPGEETPKVVYRLIDPAQYDGQAVLVVGGGDSALEAALALAERPGTEVTLSYRSEAFSRVKQKNRQAIEEAQRDRRLRVELESTVVAIEPEQVQLKTKAGPATLRNQAVIVCAGGLLPTPLLQKIGIRFETKHGTA
;
A
#
# COMPACT_ATOMS: atom_id res chain seq x y z
N MET A 1 -23.29 35.07 27.18
CA MET A 1 -23.22 34.95 25.72
C MET A 1 -21.74 34.71 25.40
N ASP A 2 -21.36 33.45 25.40
CA ASP A 2 -19.96 33.06 25.16
C ASP A 2 -19.77 32.86 23.67
N ALA A 3 -18.82 33.62 23.13
CA ALA A 3 -18.46 33.58 21.72
C ALA A 3 -17.83 32.23 21.37
N ILE A 4 -18.47 31.45 20.51
CA ILE A 4 -17.90 30.26 19.90
C ILE A 4 -16.80 30.69 18.95
N SER A 5 -15.56 30.54 19.36
CA SER A 5 -14.39 30.73 18.50
C SER A 5 -14.30 29.52 17.53
N LEU A 6 -14.74 29.72 16.29
CA LEU A 6 -14.49 28.80 15.19
C LEU A 6 -13.03 28.92 14.76
N VAL A 7 -12.17 28.05 15.27
CA VAL A 7 -10.81 27.90 14.76
C VAL A 7 -10.87 27.06 13.48
N PHE A 8 -10.88 27.72 12.34
CA PHE A 8 -10.63 27.09 11.04
C PHE A 8 -9.12 26.81 10.90
N GLY A 9 -8.70 25.68 11.44
CA GLY A 9 -7.35 25.14 11.21
C GLY A 9 -7.30 24.36 9.90
N THR A 10 -7.20 25.02 8.75
CA THR A 10 -6.79 24.38 7.51
C THR A 10 -5.28 24.19 7.52
N GLU A 11 -4.76 23.14 8.15
CA GLU A 11 -3.42 22.67 7.84
C GLU A 11 -3.38 22.27 6.37
N LYS A 12 -2.78 23.11 5.53
CA LYS A 12 -2.43 22.77 4.15
C LYS A 12 -1.39 21.66 4.19
N ARG A 13 -1.84 20.41 4.18
CA ARG A 13 -0.92 19.27 4.09
C ARG A 13 -0.39 19.14 2.68
N GLY A 14 0.90 19.34 2.56
CA GLY A 14 1.63 18.94 1.39
C GLY A 14 1.72 17.42 1.29
N ILE A 15 1.58 16.91 0.07
CA ILE A 15 1.87 15.52 -0.27
C ILE A 15 3.16 15.52 -1.07
N ASP A 16 4.19 14.85 -0.54
CA ASP A 16 5.45 14.68 -1.25
C ASP A 16 5.23 13.72 -2.42
N ILE A 17 5.48 14.21 -3.63
CA ILE A 17 5.39 13.47 -4.88
C ILE A 17 6.77 13.49 -5.52
N PRO A 18 7.31 12.33 -5.96
CA PRO A 18 8.57 12.31 -6.68
C PRO A 18 8.49 13.12 -7.98
N ASP A 19 9.57 13.79 -8.33
CA ASP A 19 9.72 14.51 -9.59
C ASP A 19 9.78 13.50 -10.74
N VAL A 20 8.76 13.50 -11.59
CA VAL A 20 8.59 12.53 -12.69
C VAL A 20 8.16 13.26 -13.96
N SER A 21 8.91 13.07 -15.03
CA SER A 21 8.62 13.62 -16.35
C SER A 21 7.34 13.01 -16.97
N PRO A 22 6.80 13.59 -18.04
CA PRO A 22 5.73 12.98 -18.83
C PRO A 22 6.08 11.58 -19.37
N GLU A 23 7.36 11.28 -19.56
CA GLU A 23 7.90 9.98 -19.97
C GLU A 23 8.14 9.02 -18.80
N PHE A 24 7.64 9.32 -17.61
CA PHE A 24 7.78 8.52 -16.39
C PHE A 24 9.20 8.46 -15.81
N GLU A 25 10.16 9.18 -16.37
CA GLU A 25 11.52 9.22 -15.85
C GLU A 25 11.64 10.23 -14.72
N THR A 26 12.42 9.87 -13.70
CA THR A 26 12.75 10.77 -12.60
C THR A 26 13.87 11.74 -12.97
N ASN A 27 14.26 12.60 -12.02
CA ASN A 27 15.46 13.42 -12.17
C ASN A 27 16.77 12.59 -12.23
N VAL A 28 16.72 11.29 -11.96
CA VAL A 28 17.85 10.36 -12.11
C VAL A 28 17.67 9.61 -13.43
N PRO A 29 18.46 9.92 -14.48
CA PRO A 29 18.31 9.29 -15.78
C PRO A 29 18.45 7.77 -15.72
N GLY A 30 17.49 7.04 -16.30
CA GLY A 30 17.40 5.57 -16.25
C GLY A 30 16.54 5.03 -15.11
N ILE A 31 16.07 5.88 -14.19
CA ILE A 31 15.10 5.48 -13.14
C ILE A 31 13.72 6.06 -13.47
N PHE A 32 12.75 5.17 -13.57
CA PHE A 32 11.36 5.45 -13.91
C PHE A 32 10.42 5.16 -12.75
N ILE A 33 9.29 5.86 -12.71
CA ILE A 33 8.22 5.63 -11.75
C ILE A 33 6.90 5.51 -12.49
N ALA A 34 6.10 4.48 -12.16
CA ALA A 34 4.75 4.30 -12.66
C ALA A 34 3.77 3.87 -11.55
N GLY A 35 2.51 4.28 -11.69
CA GLY A 35 1.43 3.97 -10.76
C GLY A 35 1.32 4.93 -9.59
N GLU A 36 0.83 4.44 -8.45
CA GLU A 36 0.47 5.25 -7.29
C GLU A 36 1.65 6.03 -6.69
N LEU A 37 2.87 5.53 -6.84
CA LEU A 37 4.07 6.22 -6.38
C LEU A 37 4.24 7.60 -7.04
N GLY A 38 3.90 7.69 -8.33
CA GLY A 38 3.88 8.95 -9.10
C GLY A 38 2.60 9.79 -8.89
N GLY A 39 1.76 9.46 -7.91
CA GLY A 39 0.55 10.22 -7.56
C GLY A 39 -0.75 9.71 -8.20
N MET A 40 -0.74 8.59 -8.92
CA MET A 40 -1.92 8.10 -9.66
C MET A 40 -2.46 6.79 -9.05
N GLY A 41 -3.46 6.90 -8.17
CA GLY A 41 -4.04 5.79 -7.40
C GLY A 41 -5.11 4.93 -8.11
N LEU A 42 -5.37 5.12 -9.41
CA LEU A 42 -6.38 4.34 -10.14
C LEU A 42 -5.73 3.12 -10.82
N ILE A 43 -6.27 1.92 -10.55
CA ILE A 43 -5.76 0.62 -11.08
C ILE A 43 -5.53 0.67 -12.59
N ARG A 44 -6.53 1.14 -13.35
CA ARG A 44 -6.43 1.26 -14.80
C ARG A 44 -5.30 2.19 -15.24
N LYS A 45 -5.20 3.36 -14.62
CA LYS A 45 -4.15 4.33 -14.93
C LYS A 45 -2.77 3.83 -14.54
N ALA A 46 -2.64 3.15 -13.42
CA ALA A 46 -1.40 2.52 -12.99
C ALA A 46 -0.94 1.46 -14.02
N ALA A 47 -1.83 0.59 -14.47
CA ALA A 47 -1.53 -0.40 -15.51
C ALA A 47 -1.13 0.25 -16.84
N GLU A 48 -1.83 1.32 -17.25
CA GLU A 48 -1.48 2.08 -18.47
C GLU A 48 -0.10 2.72 -18.36
N GLN A 49 0.23 3.35 -17.23
CA GLN A 49 1.54 3.95 -16.99
C GLN A 49 2.67 2.91 -17.01
N GLY A 50 2.47 1.73 -16.40
CA GLY A 50 3.46 0.64 -16.44
C GLY A 50 3.78 0.22 -17.89
N ARG A 51 2.76 0.06 -18.74
CA ARG A 51 2.94 -0.22 -20.17
C ARG A 51 3.69 0.90 -20.89
N GLN A 52 3.27 2.15 -20.70
CA GLN A 52 3.88 3.31 -21.35
C GLN A 52 5.34 3.50 -20.92
N ALA A 53 5.67 3.31 -19.66
CA ALA A 53 7.05 3.39 -19.18
C ALA A 53 7.96 2.35 -19.88
N ILE A 54 7.49 1.13 -20.07
CA ILE A 54 8.23 0.11 -20.83
C ILE A 54 8.39 0.51 -22.30
N GLU A 55 7.42 1.13 -22.93
CA GLU A 55 7.55 1.66 -24.31
C GLU A 55 8.66 2.72 -24.40
N VAL A 56 8.78 3.59 -23.40
CA VAL A 56 9.87 4.57 -23.33
C VAL A 56 11.22 3.88 -23.13
N ILE A 57 11.32 2.95 -22.19
CA ILE A 57 12.54 2.19 -21.92
C ILE A 57 13.00 1.44 -23.18
N ARG A 58 12.08 0.79 -23.88
CA ARG A 58 12.39 0.08 -25.13
C ARG A 58 13.05 0.99 -26.19
N LYS A 59 12.59 2.24 -26.31
CA LYS A 59 13.12 3.20 -27.27
C LYS A 59 14.56 3.64 -26.96
N ARG A 60 15.03 3.46 -25.74
CA ARG A 60 16.40 3.81 -25.32
C ARG A 60 17.47 2.82 -25.76
N GLY A 61 17.07 1.65 -26.26
CA GLY A 61 17.97 0.59 -26.68
C GLY A 61 18.23 -0.45 -25.60
N GLY A 62 18.97 -1.48 -25.97
CA GLY A 62 19.23 -2.64 -25.12
C GLY A 62 20.18 -2.40 -23.95
N ALA A 63 20.32 -3.43 -23.13
CA ALA A 63 21.06 -3.38 -21.86
C ALA A 63 22.59 -3.29 -21.98
N GLY A 64 23.16 -3.38 -23.18
CA GLY A 64 24.62 -3.47 -23.32
C GLY A 64 25.16 -4.67 -22.52
N ASP A 65 26.15 -4.43 -21.67
CA ASP A 65 26.79 -5.45 -20.81
C ASP A 65 26.01 -5.75 -19.51
N HIS A 66 24.83 -5.15 -19.31
CA HIS A 66 23.99 -5.44 -18.14
C HIS A 66 23.17 -6.73 -18.33
N ASP A 67 22.83 -7.40 -17.25
CA ASP A 67 22.06 -8.64 -17.28
C ASP A 67 20.62 -8.40 -17.76
N HIS A 68 20.07 -7.23 -17.41
CA HIS A 68 18.69 -6.85 -17.71
C HIS A 68 18.60 -5.50 -18.42
N ASP A 69 17.64 -5.36 -19.32
CA ASP A 69 17.25 -4.07 -19.89
C ASP A 69 16.50 -3.23 -18.86
N VAL A 70 15.72 -3.91 -17.98
CA VAL A 70 14.96 -3.27 -16.89
C VAL A 70 14.75 -4.20 -15.72
N VAL A 71 14.96 -3.68 -14.51
CA VAL A 71 14.43 -4.26 -13.26
C VAL A 71 13.17 -3.51 -12.87
N ILE A 72 12.07 -4.24 -12.73
CA ILE A 72 10.74 -3.73 -12.35
C ILE A 72 10.53 -4.07 -10.87
N VAL A 73 10.27 -3.07 -10.03
CA VAL A 73 10.14 -3.23 -8.58
C VAL A 73 8.69 -3.04 -8.15
N GLY A 74 8.06 -4.12 -7.73
CA GLY A 74 6.66 -4.19 -7.30
C GLY A 74 5.74 -4.85 -8.34
N CYS A 75 4.87 -5.75 -7.87
CA CYS A 75 3.96 -6.55 -8.71
C CYS A 75 2.48 -6.15 -8.50
N GLY A 76 2.24 -4.84 -8.32
CA GLY A 76 0.91 -4.24 -8.41
C GLY A 76 0.46 -4.07 -9.86
N PRO A 77 -0.67 -3.36 -10.13
CA PRO A 77 -1.21 -3.17 -11.46
C PRO A 77 -0.21 -2.57 -12.46
N ALA A 78 0.63 -1.63 -12.03
CA ALA A 78 1.66 -1.02 -12.87
C ALA A 78 2.77 -2.03 -13.22
N GLY A 79 3.30 -2.76 -12.23
CA GLY A 79 4.37 -3.72 -12.44
C GLY A 79 3.93 -4.94 -13.26
N LEU A 80 2.72 -5.46 -13.01
CA LEU A 80 2.14 -6.53 -13.84
C LEU A 80 2.04 -6.11 -15.31
N SER A 81 1.48 -4.93 -15.57
CA SER A 81 1.35 -4.41 -16.93
C SER A 81 2.70 -4.12 -17.56
N ALA A 82 3.66 -3.61 -16.79
CA ALA A 82 5.04 -3.40 -17.24
C ALA A 82 5.72 -4.73 -17.62
N GLY A 83 5.61 -5.76 -16.78
CA GLY A 83 6.18 -7.08 -17.05
C GLY A 83 5.63 -7.70 -18.33
N LEU A 84 4.31 -7.64 -18.54
CA LEU A 84 3.67 -8.10 -19.78
C LEU A 84 4.19 -7.32 -21.01
N SER A 85 4.37 -6.02 -20.87
CA SER A 85 4.89 -5.17 -21.94
C SER A 85 6.37 -5.44 -22.21
N ALA A 86 7.15 -5.79 -21.20
CA ALA A 86 8.54 -6.19 -21.34
C ALA A 86 8.67 -7.50 -22.15
N ILE A 87 7.79 -8.49 -21.89
CA ILE A 87 7.72 -9.74 -22.68
C ILE A 87 7.36 -9.42 -24.14
N GLU A 88 6.28 -8.65 -24.38
CA GLU A 88 5.85 -8.25 -25.74
C GLU A 88 6.96 -7.53 -26.49
N SER A 89 7.73 -6.69 -25.81
CA SER A 89 8.86 -5.93 -26.35
C SER A 89 10.16 -6.72 -26.42
N LYS A 90 10.19 -7.99 -26.00
CA LYS A 90 11.36 -8.87 -25.95
C LYS A 90 12.54 -8.28 -25.14
N LEU A 91 12.24 -7.53 -24.08
CA LEU A 91 13.24 -7.01 -23.17
C LEU A 91 13.67 -8.09 -22.16
N ARG A 92 14.97 -8.09 -21.82
CA ARG A 92 15.49 -8.86 -20.70
C ARG A 92 15.04 -8.14 -19.41
N TYR A 93 14.04 -8.68 -18.72
CA TYR A 93 13.49 -8.05 -17.53
C TYR A 93 13.66 -8.92 -16.29
N LYS A 94 13.70 -8.28 -15.14
CA LYS A 94 13.50 -8.90 -13.84
C LYS A 94 12.35 -8.16 -13.15
N LEU A 95 11.31 -8.87 -12.75
CA LEU A 95 10.21 -8.32 -11.95
C LEU A 95 10.31 -8.90 -10.54
N ILE A 96 10.44 -8.04 -9.53
CA ILE A 96 10.54 -8.43 -8.13
C ILE A 96 9.37 -7.90 -7.32
N GLU A 97 8.96 -8.67 -6.31
CA GLU A 97 7.89 -8.33 -5.37
C GLU A 97 8.29 -8.74 -3.95
N GLN A 98 8.13 -7.82 -2.99
CA GLN A 98 8.47 -8.07 -1.59
C GLN A 98 7.52 -9.06 -0.90
N GLU A 99 6.25 -9.08 -1.33
CA GLU A 99 5.22 -9.98 -0.81
C GLU A 99 5.35 -11.37 -1.47
N ASP A 100 4.57 -12.32 -0.99
CA ASP A 100 4.46 -13.67 -1.58
C ASP A 100 3.30 -13.81 -2.57
N SER A 101 2.64 -12.70 -2.88
CA SER A 101 1.45 -12.63 -3.71
C SER A 101 1.50 -11.46 -4.68
N LEU A 102 0.85 -11.63 -5.83
CA LEU A 102 0.68 -10.56 -6.82
C LEU A 102 -0.46 -9.61 -6.46
N GLY A 103 -0.48 -8.44 -7.09
CA GLY A 103 -1.59 -7.50 -7.00
C GLY A 103 -1.32 -6.26 -6.14
N GLY A 104 -0.25 -6.26 -5.35
CA GLY A 104 0.15 -5.13 -4.51
C GLY A 104 -1.00 -4.62 -3.64
N ALA A 105 -1.31 -3.33 -3.67
CA ALA A 105 -2.37 -2.73 -2.85
C ALA A 105 -3.75 -3.41 -3.03
N VAL A 106 -4.06 -3.96 -4.22
CA VAL A 106 -5.35 -4.62 -4.48
C VAL A 106 -5.47 -5.93 -3.70
N PHE A 107 -4.39 -6.70 -3.55
CA PHE A 107 -4.37 -7.91 -2.73
C PHE A 107 -4.85 -7.63 -1.29
N HIS A 108 -4.60 -6.43 -0.82
CA HIS A 108 -4.88 -5.99 0.53
C HIS A 108 -6.21 -5.24 0.71
N TYR A 109 -7.04 -5.17 -0.31
CA TYR A 109 -8.39 -4.65 -0.16
C TYR A 109 -9.24 -5.61 0.70
N PRO A 110 -10.23 -5.10 1.44
CA PRO A 110 -11.21 -5.93 2.11
C PRO A 110 -11.88 -6.93 1.14
N ARG A 111 -12.37 -8.03 1.69
CA ARG A 111 -13.09 -9.04 0.93
C ARG A 111 -14.31 -8.42 0.22
N ASN A 112 -14.59 -8.90 -0.99
CA ASN A 112 -15.70 -8.42 -1.85
C ASN A 112 -15.65 -6.94 -2.25
N LYS A 113 -14.57 -6.21 -1.97
CA LYS A 113 -14.45 -4.81 -2.39
C LYS A 113 -14.42 -4.70 -3.92
N ILE A 114 -15.23 -3.81 -4.47
CA ILE A 114 -15.15 -3.44 -5.89
C ILE A 114 -13.80 -2.77 -6.12
N ALA A 115 -12.98 -3.43 -6.94
CA ALA A 115 -11.61 -3.01 -7.22
C ALA A 115 -11.50 -2.21 -8.53
N MET A 116 -12.33 -2.52 -9.52
CA MET A 116 -12.25 -1.93 -10.85
C MET A 116 -13.64 -1.82 -11.50
N THR A 117 -13.84 -0.72 -12.24
CA THR A 117 -15.12 -0.39 -12.90
C THR A 117 -14.96 0.00 -14.36
N ALA A 118 -13.74 -0.11 -14.92
CA ALA A 118 -13.45 0.35 -16.27
C ALA A 118 -12.51 -0.60 -17.03
N PRO A 119 -12.61 -0.65 -18.38
CA PRO A 119 -11.75 -1.47 -19.21
C PRO A 119 -10.26 -1.11 -19.06
N VAL A 120 -9.37 -2.10 -19.23
CA VAL A 120 -7.93 -1.92 -19.28
C VAL A 120 -7.35 -2.63 -20.52
N LYS A 121 -6.32 -2.06 -21.11
CA LYS A 121 -5.53 -2.70 -22.16
C LYS A 121 -4.24 -3.25 -21.55
N LEU A 122 -4.02 -4.56 -21.69
CA LEU A 122 -2.81 -5.25 -21.26
C LEU A 122 -2.08 -5.81 -22.49
N ALA A 123 -0.77 -5.71 -22.51
CA ALA A 123 0.08 -6.33 -23.52
C ALA A 123 -0.16 -7.86 -23.51
N LEU A 124 -0.01 -8.52 -24.64
CA LEU A 124 -0.24 -9.96 -24.87
C LEU A 124 -1.69 -10.43 -24.67
N ILE A 125 -2.55 -9.67 -23.98
CA ILE A 125 -3.93 -10.03 -23.64
C ILE A 125 -4.93 -9.20 -24.46
N GLY A 126 -4.60 -7.95 -24.76
CA GLY A 126 -5.49 -7.02 -25.45
C GLY A 126 -6.40 -6.23 -24.51
N LYS A 127 -7.55 -5.78 -25.01
CA LYS A 127 -8.51 -4.98 -24.26
C LYS A 127 -9.39 -5.88 -23.39
N VAL A 128 -9.23 -5.81 -22.08
CA VAL A 128 -10.08 -6.50 -21.11
C VAL A 128 -11.20 -5.57 -20.70
N ARG A 129 -12.43 -6.01 -20.90
CA ARG A 129 -13.63 -5.28 -20.50
C ARG A 129 -14.09 -5.79 -19.15
N PHE A 130 -13.79 -5.01 -18.12
CA PHE A 130 -14.44 -5.19 -16.83
C PHE A 130 -15.61 -4.22 -16.73
N GLY A 131 -16.77 -4.71 -16.25
CA GLY A 131 -17.70 -3.87 -15.53
C GLY A 131 -17.21 -3.67 -14.09
N GLU A 132 -18.12 -3.68 -13.13
CA GLU A 132 -17.74 -3.76 -11.72
C GLU A 132 -17.10 -5.13 -11.43
N VAL A 133 -15.84 -5.14 -11.00
CA VAL A 133 -15.13 -6.36 -10.63
C VAL A 133 -14.67 -6.29 -9.18
N GLN A 134 -14.99 -7.33 -8.43
CA GLN A 134 -14.51 -7.49 -7.07
C GLN A 134 -13.03 -7.88 -7.04
N LYS A 135 -12.38 -7.59 -5.93
CA LYS A 135 -10.98 -7.90 -5.66
C LYS A 135 -10.61 -9.33 -6.05
N GLU A 136 -11.37 -10.30 -5.58
CA GLU A 136 -11.07 -11.73 -5.76
C GLU A 136 -11.07 -12.13 -7.23
N LYS A 137 -12.07 -11.67 -7.99
CA LYS A 137 -12.16 -11.91 -9.43
C LYS A 137 -11.02 -11.24 -10.20
N LEU A 138 -10.61 -10.04 -9.78
CA LEU A 138 -9.49 -9.33 -10.41
C LEU A 138 -8.16 -10.03 -10.14
N LEU A 139 -7.93 -10.49 -8.91
CA LEU A 139 -6.72 -11.24 -8.55
C LEU A 139 -6.66 -12.57 -9.28
N ALA A 140 -7.76 -13.32 -9.34
CA ALA A 140 -7.84 -14.59 -10.10
C ALA A 140 -7.57 -14.36 -11.59
N PHE A 141 -8.09 -13.28 -12.16
CA PHE A 141 -7.79 -12.89 -13.55
C PHE A 141 -6.29 -12.62 -13.75
N TRP A 142 -5.64 -11.85 -12.86
CA TRP A 142 -4.21 -11.58 -12.98
C TRP A 142 -3.37 -12.86 -12.82
N ASP A 143 -3.72 -13.73 -11.91
CA ASP A 143 -3.05 -15.04 -11.76
C ASP A 143 -3.17 -15.88 -13.06
N GLN A 144 -4.34 -15.91 -13.68
CA GLN A 144 -4.54 -16.55 -14.96
C GLN A 144 -3.69 -15.91 -16.09
N VAL A 145 -3.60 -14.58 -16.11
CA VAL A 145 -2.75 -13.85 -17.07
C VAL A 145 -1.29 -14.22 -16.88
N VAL A 146 -0.78 -14.22 -15.65
CA VAL A 146 0.61 -14.59 -15.33
C VAL A 146 0.91 -16.01 -15.83
N ARG A 147 0.04 -16.98 -15.54
CA ARG A 147 0.20 -18.37 -16.00
C ARG A 147 0.18 -18.47 -17.53
N LYS A 148 -0.76 -17.81 -18.18
CA LYS A 148 -0.92 -17.85 -19.63
C LYS A 148 0.25 -17.24 -20.39
N THR A 149 0.84 -16.16 -19.86
CA THR A 149 1.91 -15.40 -20.52
C THR A 149 3.31 -15.84 -20.13
N GLY A 150 3.43 -16.67 -19.07
CA GLY A 150 4.72 -17.08 -18.51
C GLY A 150 5.48 -15.95 -17.83
N LEU A 151 4.77 -14.87 -17.38
CA LEU A 151 5.38 -13.77 -16.68
C LEU A 151 6.11 -14.25 -15.42
N GLN A 152 7.41 -14.03 -15.36
CA GLN A 152 8.25 -14.43 -14.22
C GLN A 152 8.28 -13.34 -13.16
N ILE A 153 7.96 -13.70 -11.91
CA ILE A 153 7.92 -12.80 -10.76
C ILE A 153 8.79 -13.38 -9.64
N GLY A 154 9.75 -12.62 -9.17
CA GLY A 154 10.54 -12.93 -7.97
C GLY A 154 9.78 -12.50 -6.72
N PHE A 155 8.96 -13.37 -6.14
CA PHE A 155 8.26 -13.11 -4.89
C PHE A 155 9.21 -13.16 -3.68
N ARG A 156 8.84 -12.48 -2.58
CA ARG A 156 9.65 -12.36 -1.36
C ARG A 156 11.03 -11.76 -1.63
N GLU A 157 11.12 -10.95 -2.67
CA GLU A 157 12.34 -10.26 -3.07
C GLU A 157 12.16 -8.74 -2.93
N CYS A 158 12.76 -8.18 -1.88
CA CYS A 158 12.62 -6.78 -1.49
C CYS A 158 13.85 -5.97 -1.92
N MET A 159 13.63 -4.90 -2.68
CA MET A 159 14.67 -3.93 -3.03
C MET A 159 15.15 -3.19 -1.78
N GLN A 160 16.46 -3.16 -1.57
CA GLN A 160 17.12 -2.51 -0.43
C GLN A 160 17.90 -1.26 -0.84
N ALA A 161 18.49 -1.28 -2.04
CA ALA A 161 19.24 -0.16 -2.58
C ALA A 161 19.29 -0.20 -4.11
N VAL A 162 19.61 0.94 -4.71
CA VAL A 162 19.95 1.06 -6.13
C VAL A 162 21.22 1.87 -6.21
N ASP A 163 22.28 1.25 -6.69
CA ASP A 163 23.60 1.88 -6.87
C ASP A 163 23.84 2.15 -8.36
N LYS A 164 24.58 3.21 -8.68
CA LYS A 164 25.00 3.50 -10.04
C LYS A 164 26.08 2.49 -10.48
N ASP A 165 25.96 1.96 -11.72
CA ASP A 165 26.94 1.04 -12.34
C ASP A 165 27.17 1.47 -13.79
N GLY A 166 28.21 2.28 -14.01
CA GLY A 166 28.48 2.84 -15.33
C GLY A 166 27.31 3.63 -15.88
N ASP A 167 26.74 3.17 -16.99
CA ASP A 167 25.58 3.76 -17.65
C ASP A 167 24.25 3.13 -17.20
N GLY A 168 24.28 2.19 -16.24
CA GLY A 168 23.14 1.52 -15.64
C GLY A 168 23.18 1.52 -14.11
N PHE A 169 22.66 0.44 -13.53
CA PHE A 169 22.44 0.31 -12.09
C PHE A 169 22.63 -1.11 -11.58
N ILE A 170 22.93 -1.23 -10.29
CA ILE A 170 22.82 -2.46 -9.52
C ILE A 170 21.67 -2.31 -8.55
N VAL A 171 20.61 -3.10 -8.72
CA VAL A 171 19.51 -3.20 -7.78
C VAL A 171 19.85 -4.27 -6.75
N ARG A 172 20.07 -3.86 -5.48
CA ARG A 172 20.35 -4.77 -4.37
C ARG A 172 19.05 -5.19 -3.71
N THR A 173 18.93 -6.47 -3.45
CA THR A 173 17.77 -7.08 -2.79
C THR A 173 18.19 -7.94 -1.62
N ASN A 174 17.23 -8.42 -0.83
CA ASN A 174 17.47 -9.44 0.21
C ASN A 174 17.87 -10.82 -0.35
N ARG A 175 17.86 -11.01 -1.68
CA ARG A 175 18.22 -12.25 -2.37
C ARG A 175 19.43 -12.16 -3.27
N GLY A 176 20.01 -10.99 -3.42
CA GLY A 176 21.17 -10.77 -4.26
C GLY A 176 21.16 -9.40 -4.93
N ALA A 177 21.82 -9.31 -6.07
CA ALA A 177 21.95 -8.07 -6.83
C ALA A 177 21.66 -8.32 -8.32
N HIS A 178 21.04 -7.36 -8.98
CA HIS A 178 20.67 -7.42 -10.40
C HIS A 178 21.27 -6.23 -11.13
N ARG A 179 22.14 -6.48 -12.10
CA ARG A 179 22.69 -5.45 -12.99
C ARG A 179 21.70 -5.13 -14.08
N THR A 180 21.37 -3.86 -14.25
CA THR A 180 20.33 -3.44 -15.19
C THR A 180 20.61 -2.09 -15.81
N ARG A 181 20.19 -1.90 -17.05
CA ARG A 181 20.26 -0.60 -17.73
C ARG A 181 19.27 0.42 -17.13
N ASN A 182 18.06 -0.01 -16.81
CA ASN A 182 17.01 0.85 -16.30
C ASN A 182 16.35 0.22 -15.07
N VAL A 183 15.77 1.06 -14.20
CA VAL A 183 14.95 0.64 -13.06
C VAL A 183 13.57 1.26 -13.20
N LEU A 184 12.52 0.45 -13.10
CA LEU A 184 11.13 0.91 -13.08
C LEU A 184 10.51 0.64 -11.71
N LEU A 185 10.24 1.71 -10.96
CA LEU A 185 9.67 1.65 -9.62
C LEU A 185 8.14 1.68 -9.72
N THR A 186 7.50 0.56 -9.37
CA THR A 186 6.04 0.35 -9.37
C THR A 186 5.52 -0.10 -8.00
N MET A 187 6.28 0.22 -6.94
CA MET A 187 6.08 -0.27 -5.57
C MET A 187 4.91 0.40 -4.81
N GLY A 188 4.16 1.29 -5.47
CA GLY A 188 3.06 2.02 -4.85
C GLY A 188 3.51 2.99 -3.75
N ARG A 189 2.54 3.57 -3.02
CA ARG A 189 2.81 4.53 -1.93
C ARG A 189 2.66 3.96 -0.53
N ARG A 190 2.02 2.80 -0.38
CA ARG A 190 1.73 2.26 0.96
C ARG A 190 2.96 1.93 1.78
N GLY A 191 4.07 1.58 1.11
CA GLY A 191 5.30 1.19 1.79
C GLY A 191 5.12 0.01 2.75
N THR A 192 6.05 -0.11 3.68
CA THR A 192 6.00 -1.09 4.77
C THR A 192 5.00 -0.63 5.84
N PRO A 193 4.15 -1.51 6.40
CA PRO A 193 3.30 -1.15 7.53
C PRO A 193 4.11 -0.53 8.66
N ARG A 194 3.58 0.54 9.25
CA ARG A 194 4.21 1.16 10.42
C ARG A 194 4.04 0.25 11.61
N LYS A 195 5.14 -0.16 12.21
CA LYS A 195 5.16 -0.92 13.44
C LYS A 195 4.80 -0.04 14.64
N LEU A 196 4.32 -0.66 15.70
CA LEU A 196 4.05 -0.01 16.98
C LEU A 196 5.34 0.13 17.82
N GLU A 197 6.33 -0.73 17.55
CA GLU A 197 7.62 -0.81 18.25
C GLU A 197 7.45 -1.07 19.76
N VAL A 198 6.54 -1.98 20.10
CA VAL A 198 6.23 -2.36 21.47
C VAL A 198 6.51 -3.84 21.72
N PRO A 199 6.80 -4.26 22.99
CA PRO A 199 6.94 -5.66 23.34
C PRO A 199 5.71 -6.48 22.91
N GLY A 200 5.94 -7.65 22.30
CA GLY A 200 4.92 -8.57 21.85
C GLY A 200 4.29 -8.26 20.49
N GLU A 201 4.77 -7.23 19.79
CA GLU A 201 4.29 -6.89 18.45
C GLU A 201 4.57 -8.00 17.41
N GLU A 202 5.61 -8.80 17.62
CA GLU A 202 6.02 -9.91 16.76
C GLU A 202 5.14 -11.18 16.92
N THR A 203 4.19 -11.17 17.84
CA THR A 203 3.33 -12.33 18.10
C THR A 203 2.34 -12.58 16.96
N PRO A 204 1.92 -13.83 16.70
CA PRO A 204 1.00 -14.18 15.60
C PRO A 204 -0.36 -13.50 15.68
N LYS A 205 -0.79 -13.02 16.86
CA LYS A 205 -2.05 -12.32 17.02
C LYS A 205 -2.04 -10.87 16.47
N VAL A 206 -0.86 -10.36 16.08
CA VAL A 206 -0.71 -9.01 15.53
C VAL A 206 -0.67 -9.09 14.02
N VAL A 207 -1.62 -8.40 13.39
CA VAL A 207 -1.68 -8.25 11.93
C VAL A 207 -1.77 -6.79 11.55
N TYR A 208 -1.24 -6.44 10.38
CA TYR A 208 -1.18 -5.05 9.91
C TYR A 208 -2.32 -4.67 8.97
N ARG A 209 -3.35 -5.51 8.90
CA ARG A 209 -4.56 -5.28 8.09
C ARG A 209 -5.64 -6.31 8.39
N LEU A 210 -6.88 -5.91 8.21
CA LEU A 210 -8.02 -6.81 8.23
C LEU A 210 -8.23 -7.39 6.82
N ILE A 211 -8.12 -8.72 6.67
CA ILE A 211 -8.38 -9.43 5.41
C ILE A 211 -9.81 -9.96 5.39
N ASP A 212 -10.17 -10.74 6.39
CA ASP A 212 -11.48 -11.34 6.54
C ASP A 212 -11.99 -11.18 7.98
N PRO A 213 -13.02 -10.34 8.19
CA PRO A 213 -13.60 -10.13 9.52
C PRO A 213 -14.13 -11.40 10.18
N ALA A 214 -14.57 -12.39 9.39
CA ALA A 214 -15.15 -13.63 9.92
C ALA A 214 -14.14 -14.50 10.71
N GLN A 215 -12.84 -14.29 10.50
CA GLN A 215 -11.79 -14.96 11.27
C GLN A 215 -11.75 -14.57 12.75
N TYR A 216 -12.44 -13.49 13.12
CA TYR A 216 -12.42 -12.90 14.46
C TYR A 216 -13.74 -13.05 15.20
N ASP A 217 -14.67 -13.91 14.72
CA ASP A 217 -15.95 -14.16 15.39
C ASP A 217 -15.73 -14.61 16.83
N GLY A 218 -16.42 -14.00 17.77
CA GLY A 218 -16.33 -14.30 19.20
C GLY A 218 -15.04 -13.86 19.89
N GLN A 219 -14.18 -13.09 19.25
CA GLN A 219 -12.90 -12.64 19.79
C GLN A 219 -12.94 -11.19 20.30
N ALA A 220 -12.07 -10.90 21.27
CA ALA A 220 -11.76 -9.55 21.69
C ALA A 220 -10.64 -8.99 20.81
N VAL A 221 -10.94 -8.00 19.98
CA VAL A 221 -10.05 -7.45 18.95
C VAL A 221 -9.74 -5.98 19.24
N LEU A 222 -8.45 -5.65 19.20
CA LEU A 222 -7.98 -4.26 19.24
C LEU A 222 -7.63 -3.81 17.81
N VAL A 223 -8.24 -2.73 17.36
CA VAL A 223 -7.84 -2.03 16.12
C VAL A 223 -7.06 -0.79 16.51
N VAL A 224 -5.84 -0.64 15.97
CA VAL A 224 -4.95 0.49 16.27
C VAL A 224 -4.82 1.40 15.06
N GLY A 225 -5.28 2.63 15.17
CA GLY A 225 -5.18 3.63 14.11
C GLY A 225 -6.34 4.62 14.07
N GLY A 226 -6.20 5.69 13.32
CA GLY A 226 -7.20 6.77 13.24
C GLY A 226 -7.47 7.25 11.80
N GLY A 227 -7.15 6.44 10.79
CA GLY A 227 -7.49 6.69 9.39
C GLY A 227 -8.67 5.85 8.93
N ASP A 228 -9.15 6.10 7.70
CA ASP A 228 -10.30 5.37 7.11
C ASP A 228 -10.15 3.85 7.20
N SER A 229 -8.95 3.31 6.98
CA SER A 229 -8.70 1.87 7.07
C SER A 229 -8.92 1.30 8.48
N ALA A 230 -8.60 2.06 9.53
CA ALA A 230 -8.83 1.65 10.91
C ALA A 230 -10.33 1.66 11.24
N LEU A 231 -11.02 2.74 10.84
CA LEU A 231 -12.46 2.87 11.08
C LEU A 231 -13.24 1.80 10.32
N GLU A 232 -12.94 1.59 9.03
CA GLU A 232 -13.56 0.55 8.21
C GLU A 232 -13.32 -0.85 8.80
N ALA A 233 -12.10 -1.13 9.31
CA ALA A 233 -11.80 -2.40 9.97
C ALA A 233 -12.59 -2.58 11.28
N ALA A 234 -12.63 -1.56 12.13
CA ALA A 234 -13.37 -1.62 13.40
C ALA A 234 -14.88 -1.81 13.16
N LEU A 235 -15.46 -1.11 12.19
CA LEU A 235 -16.88 -1.27 11.82
C LEU A 235 -17.17 -2.68 11.29
N ALA A 236 -16.34 -3.20 10.38
CA ALA A 236 -16.53 -4.54 9.83
C ALA A 236 -16.44 -5.65 10.89
N LEU A 237 -15.59 -5.48 11.90
CA LEU A 237 -15.49 -6.39 13.03
C LEU A 237 -16.67 -6.26 14.00
N ALA A 238 -17.15 -5.04 14.23
CA ALA A 238 -18.30 -4.77 15.08
C ALA A 238 -19.62 -5.38 14.58
N GLU A 239 -19.68 -5.74 13.30
CA GLU A 239 -20.79 -6.48 12.69
C GLU A 239 -20.68 -8.00 12.87
N ARG A 240 -19.56 -8.50 13.45
CA ARG A 240 -19.35 -9.94 13.61
C ARG A 240 -19.96 -10.47 14.90
N PRO A 241 -20.53 -11.69 14.88
CA PRO A 241 -21.18 -12.28 16.06
C PRO A 241 -20.20 -12.45 17.22
N GLY A 242 -20.56 -11.92 18.39
CA GLY A 242 -19.81 -12.09 19.63
C GLY A 242 -18.43 -11.43 19.66
N THR A 243 -18.09 -10.62 18.66
CA THR A 243 -16.79 -9.93 18.58
C THR A 243 -16.83 -8.65 19.42
N GLU A 244 -15.88 -8.52 20.34
CA GLU A 244 -15.68 -7.32 21.16
C GLU A 244 -14.61 -6.43 20.52
N VAL A 245 -14.97 -5.26 20.02
CA VAL A 245 -14.05 -4.39 19.28
C VAL A 245 -13.70 -3.16 20.09
N THR A 246 -12.39 -2.92 20.26
CA THR A 246 -11.85 -1.64 20.74
C THR A 246 -11.04 -0.97 19.64
N LEU A 247 -11.35 0.29 19.32
CA LEU A 247 -10.58 1.13 18.40
C LEU A 247 -9.71 2.09 19.23
N SER A 248 -8.40 1.92 19.18
CA SER A 248 -7.41 2.78 19.86
C SER A 248 -6.81 3.78 18.88
N TYR A 249 -6.83 5.06 19.24
CA TYR A 249 -6.21 6.11 18.46
C TYR A 249 -5.48 7.13 19.34
N ARG A 250 -4.25 7.47 18.93
CA ARG A 250 -3.33 8.33 19.71
C ARG A 250 -3.74 9.80 19.80
N SER A 251 -4.61 10.29 18.92
CA SER A 251 -5.06 11.69 18.89
C SER A 251 -6.44 11.83 19.53
N GLU A 252 -6.81 13.06 19.82
CA GLU A 252 -8.08 13.44 20.46
C GLU A 252 -9.31 13.32 19.57
N ALA A 253 -9.13 13.27 18.22
CA ALA A 253 -10.22 13.20 17.26
C ALA A 253 -9.80 12.61 15.92
N PHE A 254 -10.75 12.04 15.20
CA PHE A 254 -10.56 11.53 13.82
C PHE A 254 -10.61 12.68 12.80
N SER A 255 -9.59 13.49 12.73
CA SER A 255 -9.54 14.67 11.84
C SER A 255 -9.39 14.39 10.35
N ARG A 256 -8.96 13.17 9.96
CA ARG A 256 -8.51 12.83 8.61
C ARG A 256 -9.30 11.74 7.91
N VAL A 257 -10.48 11.46 8.40
CA VAL A 257 -11.34 10.40 7.87
C VAL A 257 -12.49 11.00 7.07
N LYS A 258 -13.02 10.21 6.16
CA LYS A 258 -14.24 10.55 5.41
C LYS A 258 -15.38 10.76 6.41
N GLN A 259 -16.21 11.76 6.15
CA GLN A 259 -17.37 12.08 7.01
C GLN A 259 -18.27 10.86 7.24
N LYS A 260 -18.52 10.06 6.19
CA LYS A 260 -19.29 8.83 6.28
C LYS A 260 -18.73 7.85 7.32
N ASN A 261 -17.39 7.64 7.32
CA ASN A 261 -16.75 6.71 8.25
C ASN A 261 -16.79 7.23 9.69
N ARG A 262 -16.63 8.54 9.87
CA ARG A 262 -16.76 9.18 11.18
C ARG A 262 -18.15 9.00 11.75
N GLN A 263 -19.19 9.32 10.98
CA GLN A 263 -20.58 9.15 11.41
C GLN A 263 -20.90 7.70 11.77
N ALA A 264 -20.44 6.74 10.97
CA ALA A 264 -20.64 5.32 11.23
C ALA A 264 -19.97 4.84 12.54
N ILE A 265 -18.76 5.34 12.86
CA ILE A 265 -18.07 5.03 14.13
C ILE A 265 -18.81 5.65 15.32
N GLU A 266 -19.25 6.90 15.22
CA GLU A 266 -20.01 7.58 16.28
C GLU A 266 -21.34 6.86 16.57
N GLU A 267 -22.00 6.37 15.52
CA GLU A 267 -23.22 5.59 15.61
C GLU A 267 -22.96 4.22 16.27
N ALA A 268 -21.93 3.50 15.80
CA ALA A 268 -21.55 2.21 16.35
C ALA A 268 -21.12 2.29 17.84
N GLN A 269 -20.47 3.38 18.23
CA GLN A 269 -20.11 3.64 19.64
C GLN A 269 -21.35 3.94 20.49
N ARG A 270 -22.29 4.75 20.00
CA ARG A 270 -23.55 5.07 20.65
C ARG A 270 -24.40 3.83 20.87
N ASP A 271 -24.44 2.94 19.87
CA ASP A 271 -25.15 1.66 19.91
C ASP A 271 -24.39 0.57 20.70
N ARG A 272 -23.23 0.89 21.29
CA ARG A 272 -22.37 -0.01 22.04
C ARG A 272 -21.88 -1.23 21.24
N ARG A 273 -21.81 -1.11 19.91
CA ARG A 273 -21.27 -2.15 19.02
C ARG A 273 -19.74 -2.21 19.05
N LEU A 274 -19.08 -1.11 19.42
CA LEU A 274 -17.63 -1.04 19.63
C LEU A 274 -17.30 0.03 20.68
N ARG A 275 -16.06 -0.04 21.19
CA ARG A 275 -15.47 0.95 22.09
C ARG A 275 -14.42 1.77 21.36
N VAL A 276 -14.40 3.09 21.54
CA VAL A 276 -13.38 3.99 21.03
C VAL A 276 -12.56 4.55 22.18
N GLU A 277 -11.25 4.36 22.12
CA GLU A 277 -10.26 4.93 23.02
C GLU A 277 -9.40 5.94 22.27
N LEU A 278 -9.75 7.21 22.41
CA LEU A 278 -8.94 8.33 21.90
C LEU A 278 -7.81 8.64 22.88
N GLU A 279 -6.79 9.37 22.43
CA GLU A 279 -5.60 9.71 23.23
C GLU A 279 -4.99 8.47 23.89
N SER A 280 -5.01 7.35 23.16
CA SER A 280 -4.53 6.05 23.64
C SER A 280 -3.40 5.49 22.77
N THR A 281 -2.44 4.84 23.40
CA THR A 281 -1.33 4.15 22.73
C THR A 281 -1.12 2.77 23.33
N VAL A 282 -0.75 1.81 22.48
CA VAL A 282 -0.35 0.47 22.91
C VAL A 282 1.01 0.57 23.60
N VAL A 283 1.15 -0.09 24.74
CA VAL A 283 2.40 -0.14 25.53
C VAL A 283 3.04 -1.52 25.45
N ALA A 284 2.23 -2.58 25.53
CA ALA A 284 2.68 -3.97 25.40
C ALA A 284 1.56 -4.86 24.91
N ILE A 285 1.92 -5.94 24.22
CA ILE A 285 1.00 -6.95 23.70
C ILE A 285 1.39 -8.28 24.35
N GLU A 286 0.48 -8.84 25.12
CA GLU A 286 0.65 -10.12 25.83
C GLU A 286 -0.27 -11.19 25.21
N PRO A 287 -0.10 -12.48 25.49
CA PRO A 287 -0.88 -13.54 24.83
C PRO A 287 -2.39 -13.34 24.87
N GLU A 288 -2.96 -12.93 26.02
CA GLU A 288 -4.42 -12.80 26.23
C GLU A 288 -4.88 -11.37 26.54
N GLN A 289 -3.96 -10.41 26.56
CA GLN A 289 -4.28 -9.02 26.88
C GLN A 289 -3.39 -8.04 26.14
N VAL A 290 -3.80 -6.76 26.16
CA VAL A 290 -3.01 -5.62 25.67
C VAL A 290 -3.00 -4.53 26.71
N GLN A 291 -1.85 -3.96 26.97
CA GLN A 291 -1.68 -2.80 27.83
C GLN A 291 -1.75 -1.52 26.99
N LEU A 292 -2.62 -0.61 27.40
CA LEU A 292 -2.76 0.72 26.82
C LEU A 292 -2.37 1.80 27.83
N LYS A 293 -1.77 2.86 27.34
CA LYS A 293 -1.74 4.15 28.01
C LYS A 293 -2.88 4.99 27.45
N THR A 294 -3.80 5.40 28.31
CA THR A 294 -4.95 6.23 27.92
C THR A 294 -4.88 7.58 28.63
N LYS A 295 -5.76 8.51 28.27
CA LYS A 295 -5.89 9.81 28.95
C LYS A 295 -6.23 9.65 30.46
N ALA A 296 -6.99 8.63 30.80
CA ALA A 296 -7.37 8.33 32.19
C ALA A 296 -6.29 7.57 32.97
N GLY A 297 -5.19 7.14 32.32
CA GLY A 297 -4.11 6.35 32.91
C GLY A 297 -3.92 5.01 32.22
N PRO A 298 -3.12 4.11 32.80
CA PRO A 298 -2.90 2.75 32.28
C PRO A 298 -4.21 1.95 32.24
N ALA A 299 -4.41 1.19 31.17
CA ALA A 299 -5.54 0.29 31.02
C ALA A 299 -5.08 -1.05 30.46
N THR A 300 -5.67 -2.14 30.96
CA THR A 300 -5.44 -3.48 30.43
C THR A 300 -6.73 -4.00 29.82
N LEU A 301 -6.66 -4.45 28.56
CA LEU A 301 -7.80 -5.00 27.84
C LEU A 301 -7.56 -6.48 27.56
N ARG A 302 -8.55 -7.33 27.81
CA ARG A 302 -8.58 -8.69 27.26
C ARG A 302 -8.48 -8.59 25.76
N ASN A 303 -7.62 -9.41 25.15
CA ASN A 303 -7.35 -9.30 23.72
C ASN A 303 -6.83 -10.60 23.13
N GLN A 304 -7.41 -11.00 22.01
CA GLN A 304 -7.01 -12.19 21.23
C GLN A 304 -6.45 -11.85 19.87
N ALA A 305 -6.69 -10.63 19.38
CA ALA A 305 -6.12 -10.15 18.11
C ALA A 305 -5.88 -8.65 18.13
N VAL A 306 -4.81 -8.21 17.46
CA VAL A 306 -4.47 -6.81 17.28
C VAL A 306 -4.33 -6.52 15.78
N ILE A 307 -5.10 -5.56 15.28
CA ILE A 307 -5.06 -5.13 13.88
C ILE A 307 -4.49 -3.73 13.81
N VAL A 308 -3.25 -3.63 13.33
CA VAL A 308 -2.51 -2.36 13.26
C VAL A 308 -2.78 -1.66 11.93
N CYS A 309 -3.58 -0.60 11.98
CA CYS A 309 -3.89 0.29 10.85
C CYS A 309 -3.22 1.67 11.03
N ALA A 310 -1.99 1.70 11.50
CA ALA A 310 -1.22 2.92 11.80
C ALA A 310 -0.64 3.64 10.57
N GLY A 311 -1.05 3.23 9.37
CA GLY A 311 -0.50 3.71 8.09
C GLY A 311 0.78 2.97 7.71
N GLY A 312 1.40 3.40 6.62
CA GLY A 312 2.67 2.85 6.13
C GLY A 312 3.80 3.87 6.21
N LEU A 313 5.02 3.36 6.23
CA LEU A 313 6.21 4.15 5.98
C LEU A 313 6.34 4.30 4.47
N LEU A 314 6.25 5.55 4.00
CA LEU A 314 6.46 5.83 2.57
C LEU A 314 7.89 5.41 2.18
N PRO A 315 8.11 4.96 0.95
CA PRO A 315 9.45 4.62 0.47
C PRO A 315 10.35 5.86 0.26
N THR A 316 9.88 7.04 0.65
CA THR A 316 10.58 8.33 0.46
C THR A 316 12.04 8.31 0.90
N PRO A 317 12.42 7.80 2.10
CA PRO A 317 13.84 7.78 2.51
C PRO A 317 14.72 6.91 1.59
N LEU A 318 14.18 5.78 1.10
CA LEU A 318 14.89 4.93 0.15
C LEU A 318 15.06 5.64 -1.20
N LEU A 319 14.00 6.28 -1.69
CA LEU A 319 14.02 7.01 -2.97
C LEU A 319 14.93 8.23 -2.91
N GLN A 320 14.99 8.94 -1.78
CA GLN A 320 15.94 10.03 -1.57
C GLN A 320 17.39 9.57 -1.57
N LYS A 321 17.68 8.39 -0.99
CA LYS A 321 19.02 7.77 -1.06
C LYS A 321 19.45 7.44 -2.49
N ILE A 322 18.50 7.11 -3.36
CA ILE A 322 18.74 6.89 -4.80
C ILE A 322 18.99 8.22 -5.55
N GLY A 323 18.72 9.37 -4.91
CA GLY A 323 18.87 10.70 -5.50
C GLY A 323 17.59 11.26 -6.15
N ILE A 324 16.44 10.60 -5.94
CA ILE A 324 15.15 11.06 -6.47
C ILE A 324 14.69 12.28 -5.67
N ARG A 325 14.37 13.37 -6.36
CA ARG A 325 13.82 14.60 -5.79
C ARG A 325 12.31 14.49 -5.61
N PHE A 326 11.79 15.24 -4.63
CA PHE A 326 10.38 15.30 -4.31
C PHE A 326 9.90 16.75 -4.32
N GLU A 327 8.70 16.95 -4.83
CA GLU A 327 7.95 18.19 -4.69
C GLU A 327 6.81 18.01 -3.70
N THR A 328 6.67 18.96 -2.78
CA THR A 328 5.51 18.98 -1.89
C THR A 328 4.36 19.71 -2.57
N LYS A 329 3.34 18.96 -3.03
CA LYS A 329 2.12 19.54 -3.59
C LYS A 329 1.08 19.75 -2.49
N HIS A 330 0.66 21.02 -2.35
CA HIS A 330 -0.43 21.37 -1.46
C HIS A 330 -1.74 21.29 -2.23
N GLY A 331 -2.71 20.51 -1.72
CA GLY A 331 -4.06 20.46 -2.30
C GLY A 331 -4.71 21.85 -2.21
N THR A 332 -5.30 22.32 -3.29
CA THR A 332 -6.28 23.40 -3.24
C THR A 332 -7.54 22.86 -2.58
N ALA A 333 -8.05 23.58 -1.58
CA ALA A 333 -9.29 23.27 -0.89
C ALA A 333 -10.49 23.25 -1.85
#